data_cbd095bd9b11b9c6b871971e6ccca4db
#
_entry.id   cbd095bd9b11b9c6b871971e6ccca4db
#
_cell.length_a   1.000
_cell.length_b   1.000
_cell.length_c   1.000
_cell.angle_alpha   90.00
_cell.angle_beta   90.00
_cell.angle_gamma   90.00
#
_symmetry.space_group_name_H-M   'P 1'
#
loop_
_entity.id
_entity.type
_entity.pdbx_description
1 polymer ?
#
loop_
_entity_poly.entity_id
_entity_poly.type
_entity_poly.pdbx_seq_one_letter_code
_entity_poly.pdbx_strand_id
1 'polypeptide(L)'
;FRELLVPNRAVMVVGEINNSEERPKLFPQEIFPLEDAPKRYTKQVHLRLHTAHLTAAKLETLQQLITAHRGKCPLYLCFTRPRGDTVFVEAHTHFAVTPSVALQCAADELFGEGTYYVKVDTSLPERQPRWGRRNGSNNGGK
;
A
#
# COMPACT_ATOMS: atom_id res chain seq x y z
N PHE A 1 2.47 13.09 -16.84
CA PHE A 1 3.25 11.82 -16.85
C PHE A 1 4.71 12.00 -17.32
N ARG A 2 5.03 13.02 -18.16
CA ARG A 2 6.39 13.18 -18.74
C ARG A 2 7.48 13.35 -17.68
N GLU A 3 7.19 14.01 -16.57
CA GLU A 3 8.15 14.24 -15.46
C GLU A 3 8.49 12.97 -14.68
N LEU A 4 7.64 11.95 -14.74
CA LEU A 4 7.85 10.66 -14.08
C LEU A 4 8.58 9.65 -14.95
N LEU A 5 8.51 9.81 -16.29
CA LEU A 5 9.09 8.90 -17.26
C LEU A 5 10.53 9.33 -17.60
N VAL A 6 11.41 9.24 -16.61
CA VAL A 6 12.85 9.49 -16.79
C VAL A 6 13.63 8.18 -16.68
N PRO A 7 14.78 8.06 -17.38
CA PRO A 7 15.60 6.87 -17.31
C PRO A 7 15.95 6.49 -15.86
N ASN A 8 15.97 5.18 -15.57
CA ASN A 8 16.33 4.61 -14.27
C ASN A 8 15.40 4.98 -13.09
N ARG A 9 14.23 5.54 -13.33
CA ARG A 9 13.22 5.74 -12.30
C ARG A 9 12.22 4.60 -12.30
N ALA A 10 12.05 3.94 -11.15
CA ALA A 10 11.02 2.92 -10.97
C ALA A 10 9.65 3.58 -10.82
N VAL A 11 8.69 3.16 -11.63
CA VAL A 11 7.32 3.66 -11.60
C VAL A 11 6.32 2.50 -11.57
N MET A 12 5.18 2.74 -10.95
CA MET A 12 4.01 1.89 -11.04
C MET A 12 3.09 2.43 -12.12
N VAL A 13 2.61 1.55 -12.98
CA VAL A 13 1.65 1.90 -14.05
C VAL A 13 0.38 1.09 -13.84
N VAL A 14 -0.73 1.77 -13.74
CA VAL A 14 -2.06 1.18 -13.73
C VAL A 14 -2.74 1.52 -15.05
N GLY A 15 -3.24 0.52 -15.76
CA GLY A 15 -3.85 0.74 -17.07
C GLY A 15 -4.38 -0.52 -17.72
N GLU A 16 -4.84 -0.38 -18.94
CA GLU A 16 -5.38 -1.46 -19.75
C GLU A 16 -4.42 -1.89 -20.86
N ILE A 17 -4.35 -3.19 -21.10
CA ILE A 17 -3.56 -3.76 -22.19
C ILE A 17 -4.51 -4.09 -23.34
N ASN A 18 -4.20 -3.60 -24.52
CA ASN A 18 -4.89 -3.99 -25.77
C ASN A 18 -4.00 -4.98 -26.54
N ASN A 19 -4.49 -6.20 -26.71
CA ASN A 19 -3.82 -7.29 -27.43
C ASN A 19 -4.40 -7.51 -28.83
N SER A 20 -5.25 -6.61 -29.35
CA SER A 20 -5.92 -6.77 -30.65
C SER A 20 -5.01 -6.57 -31.87
N GLU A 21 -3.79 -6.05 -31.67
CA GLU A 21 -2.79 -5.85 -32.71
C GLU A 21 -1.59 -6.79 -32.49
N GLU A 22 -0.73 -6.95 -33.50
CA GLU A 22 0.47 -7.77 -33.41
C GLU A 22 1.41 -7.36 -32.24
N ARG A 23 1.35 -6.09 -31.82
CA ARG A 23 2.09 -5.58 -30.67
C ARG A 23 1.13 -5.11 -29.60
N PRO A 24 1.20 -5.69 -28.38
CA PRO A 24 0.41 -5.23 -27.25
C PRO A 24 0.67 -3.76 -26.95
N LYS A 25 -0.37 -2.99 -26.73
CA LYS A 25 -0.30 -1.58 -26.34
C LYS A 25 -0.84 -1.41 -24.93
N LEU A 26 -0.07 -0.74 -24.06
CA LEU A 26 -0.51 -0.36 -22.73
C LEU A 26 -1.10 1.05 -22.78
N PHE A 27 -2.33 1.17 -22.31
CA PHE A 27 -3.01 2.45 -22.11
C PHE A 27 -2.99 2.80 -20.61
N PRO A 28 -2.05 3.65 -20.17
CA PRO A 28 -1.95 3.99 -18.77
C PRO A 28 -3.11 4.90 -18.34
N GLN A 29 -3.72 4.54 -17.22
CA GLN A 29 -4.71 5.37 -16.51
C GLN A 29 -4.03 6.19 -15.42
N GLU A 30 -3.08 5.56 -14.70
CA GLU A 30 -2.27 6.21 -13.68
C GLU A 30 -0.80 5.81 -13.82
N ILE A 31 0.09 6.76 -13.53
CA ILE A 31 1.53 6.52 -13.39
C ILE A 31 1.99 7.28 -12.14
N PHE A 32 2.70 6.59 -11.25
CA PHE A 32 3.25 7.20 -10.04
C PHE A 32 4.56 6.52 -9.62
N PRO A 33 5.39 7.18 -8.79
CA PRO A 33 6.63 6.58 -8.29
C PRO A 33 6.36 5.27 -7.54
N LEU A 34 7.22 4.27 -7.75
CA LEU A 34 7.07 2.97 -7.06
C LEU A 34 7.12 3.11 -5.53
N GLU A 35 7.87 4.08 -5.03
CA GLU A 35 7.96 4.40 -3.60
C GLU A 35 6.63 4.81 -2.94
N ASP A 36 5.65 5.27 -3.74
CA ASP A 36 4.30 5.61 -3.26
C ASP A 36 3.37 4.40 -3.18
N ALA A 37 3.75 3.25 -3.74
CA ALA A 37 2.91 2.06 -3.76
C ALA A 37 2.53 1.54 -2.35
N PRO A 38 3.43 1.49 -1.37
CA PRO A 38 3.05 1.09 0.00
C PRO A 38 1.94 1.96 0.58
N LYS A 39 2.03 3.28 0.40
CA LYS A 39 1.03 4.24 0.89
C LYS A 39 -0.33 4.07 0.22
N ARG A 40 -0.35 3.70 -1.07
CA ARG A 40 -1.58 3.58 -1.86
C ARG A 40 -2.30 2.25 -1.66
N TYR A 41 -1.54 1.15 -1.55
CA TYR A 41 -2.11 -0.20 -1.58
C TYR A 41 -2.13 -0.90 -0.22
N THR A 42 -1.50 -0.37 0.81
CA THR A 42 -1.55 -0.96 2.14
C THR A 42 -2.87 -0.63 2.82
N LYS A 43 -3.63 -1.66 3.16
CA LYS A 43 -4.89 -1.54 3.93
C LYS A 43 -4.66 -1.53 5.43
N GLN A 44 -3.68 -2.30 5.89
CA GLN A 44 -3.37 -2.45 7.31
C GLN A 44 -1.87 -2.69 7.48
N VAL A 45 -1.30 -2.09 8.51
CA VAL A 45 0.06 -2.38 8.98
C VAL A 45 -0.06 -3.24 10.23
N HIS A 46 0.72 -4.30 10.29
CA HIS A 46 0.79 -5.21 11.41
C HIS A 46 2.21 -5.25 11.96
N LEU A 47 2.36 -5.15 13.28
CA LEU A 47 3.61 -5.34 13.98
C LEU A 47 3.53 -6.59 14.85
N ARG A 48 4.38 -7.58 14.56
CA ARG A 48 4.51 -8.81 15.34
C ARG A 48 5.48 -8.62 16.49
N LEU A 49 4.97 -8.78 17.71
CA LEU A 49 5.71 -8.52 18.92
C LEU A 49 5.70 -9.77 19.81
N HIS A 50 6.89 -10.26 20.14
CA HIS A 50 7.03 -11.38 21.09
C HIS A 50 7.01 -10.82 22.51
N THR A 51 6.02 -11.22 23.30
CA THR A 51 5.84 -10.70 24.67
C THR A 51 7.02 -10.95 25.59
N ALA A 52 7.77 -12.05 25.37
CA ALA A 52 8.98 -12.37 26.12
C ALA A 52 10.09 -11.32 25.98
N HIS A 53 10.10 -10.55 24.91
CA HIS A 53 11.12 -9.55 24.60
C HIS A 53 10.63 -8.12 24.78
N LEU A 54 9.38 -7.91 25.20
CA LEU A 54 8.82 -6.59 25.44
C LEU A 54 9.25 -6.04 26.80
N THR A 55 9.86 -4.87 26.79
CA THR A 55 10.17 -4.09 27.98
C THR A 55 9.41 -2.76 27.93
N ALA A 56 9.26 -2.08 29.07
CA ALA A 56 8.67 -0.74 29.10
C ALA A 56 9.41 0.23 28.17
N ALA A 57 10.75 0.17 28.16
CA ALA A 57 11.57 1.01 27.29
C ALA A 57 11.31 0.75 25.80
N LYS A 58 11.16 -0.51 25.39
CA LYS A 58 10.80 -0.87 24.00
C LYS A 58 9.41 -0.39 23.60
N LEU A 59 8.44 -0.42 24.53
CA LEU A 59 7.11 0.11 24.27
C LEU A 59 7.10 1.63 24.11
N GLU A 60 7.90 2.36 24.88
CA GLU A 60 8.08 3.79 24.71
C GLU A 60 8.71 4.11 23.35
N THR A 61 9.75 3.37 22.96
CA THR A 61 10.39 3.52 21.65
C THR A 61 9.40 3.20 20.52
N LEU A 62 8.57 2.18 20.68
CA LEU A 62 7.52 1.85 19.73
C LEU A 62 6.50 3.00 19.60
N GLN A 63 6.09 3.59 20.70
CA GLN A 63 5.18 4.74 20.69
C GLN A 63 5.79 5.94 19.96
N GLN A 64 7.07 6.22 20.18
CA GLN A 64 7.80 7.27 19.45
C GLN A 64 7.88 6.97 17.95
N LEU A 65 8.15 5.72 17.58
CA LEU A 65 8.21 5.28 16.20
C LEU A 65 6.84 5.47 15.49
N ILE A 66 5.76 5.04 16.11
CA ILE A 66 4.41 5.22 15.60
C ILE A 66 4.09 6.71 15.44
N THR A 67 4.45 7.52 16.41
CA THR A 67 4.22 8.96 16.37
C THR A 67 5.01 9.65 15.27
N ALA A 68 6.25 9.22 15.02
CA ALA A 68 7.08 9.74 13.93
C ALA A 68 6.57 9.40 12.53
N HIS A 69 5.83 8.29 12.40
CA HIS A 69 5.26 7.80 11.14
C HIS A 69 3.74 7.89 11.07
N ARG A 70 3.17 8.91 11.70
CA ARG A 70 1.72 9.14 11.71
C ARG A 70 1.10 9.19 10.31
N GLY A 71 -0.08 8.61 10.17
CA GLY A 71 -0.80 8.58 8.91
C GLY A 71 -2.27 8.18 9.06
N LYS A 72 -2.79 7.52 8.04
CA LYS A 72 -4.21 7.11 7.96
C LYS A 72 -4.40 5.60 7.89
N CYS A 73 -3.32 4.82 7.77
CA CYS A 73 -3.41 3.37 7.67
C CYS A 73 -3.60 2.75 9.06
N PRO A 74 -4.60 1.90 9.25
CA PRO A 74 -4.83 1.22 10.52
C PRO A 74 -3.62 0.38 10.95
N LEU A 75 -3.28 0.46 12.23
CA LEU A 75 -2.20 -0.29 12.86
C LEU A 75 -2.77 -1.42 13.72
N TYR A 76 -2.22 -2.61 13.56
CA TYR A 76 -2.50 -3.78 14.37
C TYR A 76 -1.25 -4.25 15.08
N LEU A 77 -1.36 -4.52 16.37
CA LEU A 77 -0.30 -5.12 17.17
C LEU A 77 -0.64 -6.61 17.38
N CYS A 78 0.28 -7.48 16.97
CA CYS A 78 0.11 -8.93 17.06
C CYS A 78 1.06 -9.44 18.13
N PHE A 79 0.55 -9.64 19.35
CA PHE A 79 1.34 -10.15 20.46
C PHE A 79 1.39 -11.65 20.44
N THR A 80 2.58 -12.22 20.25
CA THR A 80 2.81 -13.66 20.34
C THR A 80 3.39 -14.01 21.70
N ARG A 81 2.71 -14.88 22.42
CA ARG A 81 3.17 -15.39 23.72
C ARG A 81 4.12 -16.56 23.55
N PRO A 82 4.96 -16.89 24.58
CA PRO A 82 5.91 -18.00 24.51
C PRO A 82 5.26 -19.36 24.17
N ARG A 83 3.98 -19.54 24.49
CA ARG A 83 3.20 -20.75 24.17
C ARG A 83 2.73 -20.82 22.71
N GLY A 84 2.99 -19.76 21.90
CA GLY A 84 2.65 -19.72 20.48
C GLY A 84 1.27 -19.12 20.17
N ASP A 85 0.45 -18.82 21.15
CA ASP A 85 -0.81 -18.14 20.92
C ASP A 85 -0.58 -16.65 20.63
N THR A 86 -1.38 -16.11 19.72
CA THR A 86 -1.28 -14.73 19.26
C THR A 86 -2.55 -13.95 19.60
N VAL A 87 -2.37 -12.76 20.15
CA VAL A 87 -3.45 -11.81 20.42
C VAL A 87 -3.31 -10.63 19.48
N PHE A 88 -4.38 -10.32 18.75
CA PHE A 88 -4.44 -9.19 17.85
C PHE A 88 -5.12 -8.00 18.54
N VAL A 89 -4.47 -6.85 18.54
CA VAL A 89 -4.98 -5.61 19.07
C VAL A 89 -5.01 -4.57 17.97
N GLU A 90 -6.18 -4.08 17.62
CA GLU A 90 -6.31 -2.92 16.74
C GLU A 90 -5.99 -1.66 17.53
N ALA A 91 -5.00 -0.92 17.10
CA ALA A 91 -4.66 0.34 17.72
C ALA A 91 -5.72 1.40 17.40
N HIS A 92 -5.96 2.30 18.35
CA HIS A 92 -6.87 3.42 18.12
C HIS A 92 -6.43 4.23 16.89
N THR A 93 -7.38 4.85 16.18
CA THR A 93 -7.13 5.64 14.96
C THR A 93 -6.08 6.75 15.15
N HIS A 94 -5.90 7.22 16.38
CA HIS A 94 -4.84 8.17 16.75
C HIS A 94 -3.43 7.62 16.50
N PHE A 95 -3.26 6.29 16.49
CA PHE A 95 -2.00 5.59 16.23
C PHE A 95 -1.91 5.03 14.80
N ALA A 96 -2.78 5.46 13.90
CA ALA A 96 -2.66 5.12 12.50
C ALA A 96 -1.33 5.61 11.92
N VAL A 97 -0.77 4.87 10.98
CA VAL A 97 0.57 5.10 10.45
C VAL A 97 0.56 5.33 8.93
N THR A 98 1.69 5.84 8.42
CA THR A 98 1.96 5.89 6.98
C THR A 98 2.85 4.70 6.61
N PRO A 99 2.35 3.73 5.81
CA PRO A 99 3.16 2.61 5.36
C PRO A 99 4.34 3.10 4.53
N SER A 100 5.55 2.67 4.89
CA SER A 100 6.77 3.04 4.18
C SER A 100 7.88 2.05 4.47
N VAL A 101 8.90 2.02 3.60
CA VAL A 101 10.13 1.27 3.84
C VAL A 101 10.84 1.77 5.10
N ALA A 102 10.81 3.08 5.36
CA ALA A 102 11.41 3.66 6.55
C ALA A 102 10.76 3.13 7.85
N LEU A 103 9.43 3.04 7.90
CA LEU A 103 8.72 2.44 9.03
C LEU A 103 9.07 0.96 9.19
N GLN A 104 9.12 0.22 8.08
CA GLN A 104 9.51 -1.20 8.11
C GLN A 104 10.92 -1.38 8.67
N CYS A 105 11.91 -0.68 8.12
CA CYS A 105 13.29 -0.79 8.59
C CYS A 105 13.42 -0.44 10.08
N ALA A 106 12.77 0.61 10.53
CA ALA A 106 12.82 1.03 11.93
C ALA A 106 12.14 0.03 12.88
N ALA A 107 11.01 -0.56 12.47
CA ALA A 107 10.33 -1.59 13.26
C ALA A 107 11.14 -2.89 13.34
N ASP A 108 11.71 -3.32 12.21
CA ASP A 108 12.54 -4.53 12.15
C ASP A 108 13.88 -4.35 12.91
N GLU A 109 14.45 -3.15 12.90
CA GLU A 109 15.64 -2.83 13.71
C GLU A 109 15.34 -2.88 15.21
N LEU A 110 14.17 -2.39 15.63
CA LEU A 110 13.77 -2.33 17.03
C LEU A 110 13.40 -3.72 17.61
N PHE A 111 12.70 -4.55 16.85
CA PHE A 111 12.13 -5.81 17.31
C PHE A 111 12.63 -7.06 16.59
N GLY A 112 13.39 -6.91 15.51
CA GLY A 112 13.90 -7.99 14.68
C GLY A 112 13.21 -8.09 13.33
N GLU A 113 13.90 -8.72 12.38
CA GLU A 113 13.41 -8.94 11.03
C GLU A 113 12.07 -9.70 11.03
N GLY A 114 11.15 -9.28 10.17
CA GLY A 114 9.82 -9.86 10.08
C GLY A 114 8.81 -9.36 11.11
N THR A 115 9.16 -8.34 11.88
CA THR A 115 8.23 -7.64 12.79
C THR A 115 7.14 -6.92 12.02
N TYR A 116 7.53 -6.21 10.96
CA TYR A 116 6.62 -5.45 10.13
C TYR A 116 6.06 -6.32 9.00
N TYR A 117 4.75 -6.34 8.85
CA TYR A 117 4.10 -6.85 7.65
C TYR A 117 2.82 -6.07 7.33
N VAL A 118 2.38 -6.16 6.09
CA VAL A 118 1.24 -5.38 5.60
C VAL A 118 0.17 -6.29 5.00
N LYS A 119 -1.08 -5.87 5.15
CA LYS A 119 -2.18 -6.39 4.37
C LYS A 119 -2.46 -5.41 3.24
N VAL A 120 -2.32 -5.87 2.01
CA VAL A 120 -2.45 -5.03 0.82
C VAL A 120 -3.80 -5.20 0.14
N ASP A 121 -4.18 -4.20 -0.62
CA ASP A 121 -5.30 -4.28 -1.54
C ASP A 121 -4.86 -5.03 -2.80
N THR A 122 -5.42 -6.20 -3.03
CA THR A 122 -5.17 -7.01 -4.22
C THR A 122 -6.26 -6.87 -5.27
N SER A 123 -7.24 -5.98 -5.06
CA SER A 123 -8.28 -5.73 -6.04
C SER A 123 -7.70 -5.09 -7.30
N LEU A 124 -8.11 -5.59 -8.45
CA LEU A 124 -7.78 -4.96 -9.72
C LEU A 124 -8.64 -3.69 -9.90
N PRO A 125 -8.09 -2.65 -10.54
CA PRO A 125 -8.88 -1.48 -10.91
C PRO A 125 -10.09 -1.88 -11.73
N GLU A 126 -11.26 -1.30 -11.45
CA GLU A 126 -12.44 -1.50 -12.26
C GLU A 126 -12.20 -0.97 -13.68
N ARG A 127 -12.58 -1.76 -14.68
CA ARG A 127 -12.59 -1.30 -16.07
C ARG A 127 -13.52 -0.11 -16.19
N GLN A 128 -12.99 1.03 -16.58
CA GLN A 128 -13.85 2.16 -16.94
C GLN A 128 -14.67 1.76 -18.19
N PRO A 129 -16.00 1.92 -18.16
CA PRO A 129 -16.81 1.66 -19.34
C PRO A 129 -16.31 2.56 -20.47
N ARG A 130 -15.92 1.95 -21.59
CA ARG A 130 -15.64 2.71 -22.81
C ARG A 130 -16.91 3.49 -23.15
N TRP A 131 -16.85 4.79 -23.06
CA TRP A 131 -17.91 5.64 -23.56
C TRP A 131 -18.17 5.25 -25.01
N GLY A 132 -19.34 4.65 -25.27
CA GLY A 132 -19.75 4.28 -26.60
C GLY A 132 -19.65 5.50 -27.52
N ARG A 133 -19.02 5.33 -28.69
CA ARG A 133 -19.13 6.27 -29.78
C ARG A 133 -20.61 6.61 -29.93
N ARG A 134 -20.99 7.84 -29.64
CA ARG A 134 -22.26 8.39 -30.13
C ARG A 134 -22.23 8.20 -31.64
N ASN A 135 -22.94 7.21 -32.14
CA ASN A 135 -23.36 7.18 -33.53
C ASN A 135 -24.19 8.44 -33.76
N GLY A 136 -23.54 9.43 -34.35
CA GLY A 136 -24.25 10.55 -34.98
C GLY A 136 -25.09 9.96 -36.11
N SER A 137 -26.30 9.58 -35.80
CA SER A 137 -27.33 9.33 -36.84
C SER A 137 -27.69 10.68 -37.42
N ASN A 138 -27.01 11.01 -38.51
CA ASN A 138 -27.38 12.08 -39.40
C ASN A 138 -28.56 11.57 -40.21
N ASN A 139 -29.75 11.87 -39.77
CA ASN A 139 -30.95 11.66 -40.60
C ASN A 139 -31.27 12.98 -41.31
N GLY A 140 -30.55 13.21 -42.40
CA GLY A 140 -30.97 14.15 -43.41
C GLY A 140 -32.10 13.55 -44.23
N GLY A 141 -33.22 14.13 -44.15
CA GLY A 141 -34.39 13.77 -44.94
C GLY A 141 -35.32 14.94 -45.17
N LYS A 142 -35.14 15.60 -46.30
CA LYS A 142 -36.08 16.45 -47.04
C LYS A 142 -36.80 17.54 -46.28
#